data_04114f7428b535e0d7a1580673171a3b
#
_entry.id   04114f7428b535e0d7a1580673171a3b
#
_cell.length_a   1.000
_cell.length_b   1.000
_cell.length_c   1.000
_cell.angle_alpha   90.00
_cell.angle_beta   90.00
_cell.angle_gamma   90.00
#
_symmetry.space_group_name_H-M   'P 1'
#
loop_
_entity.id
_entity.type
_entity.pdbx_description
1 polymer ?
#
loop_
_entity_poly.entity_id
_entity_poly.type
_entity_poly.pdbx_seq_one_letter_code
_entity_poly.pdbx_strand_id
1 'polypeptide(L)'
;MEQDLKEKKAQTAGLARLQKWCGVRDRTEQEARTKIKEVLSKMSEPPAPSTALDWEEDWVESLCGEGYVDDARCAESYTRVHLDHKRWGPLKIKAGLRARGVSSSVAEASLRTVPTHQWQDAADELALRRVAELEANRDRVIRWLLQRGFPQSMVWTALDGLESDSDS
;
A
#
# COMPACT_ATOMS: atom_id res chain seq x y z
N MET A 1 -39.74 -6.28 -17.29
CA MET A 1 -40.11 -5.47 -16.09
C MET A 1 -39.74 -6.13 -14.77
N GLU A 2 -40.20 -7.36 -14.48
CA GLU A 2 -39.87 -8.04 -13.22
C GLU A 2 -38.39 -8.45 -13.15
N GLN A 3 -37.82 -8.94 -14.23
CA GLN A 3 -36.40 -9.28 -14.36
C GLN A 3 -35.50 -8.08 -14.14
N ASP A 4 -35.81 -6.92 -14.80
CA ASP A 4 -35.04 -5.67 -14.66
C ASP A 4 -35.07 -5.14 -13.24
N LEU A 5 -36.20 -5.28 -12.54
CA LEU A 5 -36.33 -4.88 -11.14
C LEU A 5 -35.49 -5.78 -10.20
N LYS A 6 -35.43 -7.08 -10.52
CA LYS A 6 -34.63 -8.05 -9.77
C LYS A 6 -33.12 -7.77 -9.94
N GLU A 7 -32.69 -7.53 -11.18
CA GLU A 7 -31.31 -7.17 -11.48
C GLU A 7 -30.89 -5.86 -10.78
N LYS A 8 -31.72 -4.83 -10.86
CA LYS A 8 -31.44 -3.54 -10.21
C LYS A 8 -31.33 -3.67 -8.68
N LYS A 9 -32.17 -4.51 -8.06
CA LYS A 9 -32.07 -4.80 -6.62
C LYS A 9 -30.78 -5.55 -6.28
N ALA A 10 -30.38 -6.52 -7.11
CA ALA A 10 -29.15 -7.27 -6.93
C ALA A 10 -27.90 -6.39 -7.07
N GLN A 11 -27.88 -5.49 -8.09
CA GLN A 11 -26.82 -4.52 -8.31
C GLN A 11 -26.69 -3.56 -7.12
N THR A 12 -27.81 -3.01 -6.63
CA THR A 12 -27.81 -2.10 -5.46
C THR A 12 -27.32 -2.79 -4.21
N ALA A 13 -27.76 -4.03 -3.95
CA ALA A 13 -27.31 -4.81 -2.79
C ALA A 13 -25.82 -5.15 -2.86
N GLY A 14 -25.31 -5.45 -4.05
CA GLY A 14 -23.89 -5.69 -4.31
C GLY A 14 -23.04 -4.48 -3.99
N LEU A 15 -23.43 -3.31 -4.49
CA LEU A 15 -22.75 -2.04 -4.23
C LEU A 15 -22.72 -1.71 -2.72
N ALA A 16 -23.85 -1.82 -2.04
CA ALA A 16 -23.92 -1.56 -0.59
C ALA A 16 -22.98 -2.47 0.21
N ARG A 17 -22.84 -3.73 -0.20
CA ARG A 17 -21.89 -4.68 0.40
C ARG A 17 -20.44 -4.24 0.19
N LEU A 18 -20.11 -3.74 -1.00
CA LEU A 18 -18.78 -3.23 -1.34
C LEU A 18 -18.45 -1.95 -0.56
N GLN A 19 -19.39 -1.00 -0.46
CA GLN A 19 -19.24 0.23 0.32
C GLN A 19 -18.95 -0.10 1.80
N LYS A 20 -19.69 -1.04 2.39
CA LYS A 20 -19.43 -1.53 3.76
C LYS A 20 -18.04 -2.13 3.91
N TRP A 21 -17.58 -2.92 2.92
CA TRP A 21 -16.25 -3.53 2.95
C TRP A 21 -15.14 -2.47 2.79
N CYS A 22 -15.32 -1.45 1.97
CA CYS A 22 -14.40 -0.33 1.82
C CYS A 22 -14.33 0.52 3.10
N GLY A 23 -15.44 0.69 3.83
CA GLY A 23 -15.49 1.51 5.03
C GLY A 23 -14.64 1.02 6.21
N VAL A 24 -14.11 -0.20 6.14
CA VAL A 24 -13.27 -0.77 7.22
C VAL A 24 -11.83 -0.25 7.18
N ARG A 25 -11.27 0.00 6.00
CA ARG A 25 -9.93 0.57 5.77
C ARG A 25 -9.81 1.12 4.36
N ASP A 26 -8.79 1.95 4.12
CA ASP A 26 -8.45 2.41 2.77
C ASP A 26 -8.19 1.24 1.82
N ARG A 27 -8.79 1.30 0.63
CA ARG A 27 -8.71 0.30 -0.42
C ARG A 27 -8.17 0.91 -1.71
N THR A 28 -7.37 0.13 -2.44
CA THR A 28 -6.96 0.49 -3.78
C THR A 28 -8.03 0.08 -4.80
N GLU A 29 -8.01 0.69 -5.98
CA GLU A 29 -8.89 0.29 -7.08
C GLU A 29 -8.71 -1.19 -7.44
N GLN A 30 -7.47 -1.68 -7.46
CA GLN A 30 -7.18 -3.09 -7.74
C GLN A 30 -7.77 -4.03 -6.68
N GLU A 31 -7.70 -3.65 -5.39
CA GLU A 31 -8.35 -4.43 -4.33
C GLU A 31 -9.87 -4.42 -4.48
N ALA A 32 -10.46 -3.28 -4.87
CA ALA A 32 -11.90 -3.15 -5.13
C ALA A 32 -12.33 -4.03 -6.31
N ARG A 33 -11.63 -3.98 -7.44
CA ARG A 33 -11.90 -4.84 -8.60
C ARG A 33 -11.84 -6.33 -8.25
N THR A 34 -10.84 -6.73 -7.48
CA THR A 34 -10.73 -8.11 -6.99
C THR A 34 -11.93 -8.50 -6.13
N LYS A 35 -12.35 -7.60 -5.23
CA LYS A 35 -13.50 -7.85 -4.35
C LYS A 35 -14.82 -7.86 -5.12
N ILE A 36 -14.98 -7.02 -6.13
CA ILE A 36 -16.15 -7.00 -7.01
C ILE A 36 -16.32 -8.36 -7.70
N LYS A 37 -15.26 -8.90 -8.28
CA LYS A 37 -15.29 -10.22 -8.93
C LYS A 37 -15.69 -11.34 -7.94
N GLU A 38 -15.20 -11.27 -6.71
CA GLU A 38 -15.60 -12.18 -5.64
C GLU A 38 -17.11 -12.04 -5.30
N VAL A 39 -17.61 -10.80 -5.21
CA VAL A 39 -19.03 -10.53 -4.93
C VAL A 39 -19.91 -11.08 -6.05
N LEU A 40 -19.56 -10.79 -7.31
CA LEU A 40 -20.29 -11.26 -8.49
C LEU A 40 -20.33 -12.79 -8.56
N SER A 41 -19.21 -13.46 -8.30
CA SER A 41 -19.12 -14.93 -8.34
C SER A 41 -19.91 -15.64 -7.24
N LYS A 42 -20.22 -14.95 -6.14
CA LYS A 42 -20.98 -15.49 -5.00
C LYS A 42 -22.46 -15.11 -5.01
N MET A 43 -22.94 -14.45 -6.06
CA MET A 43 -24.35 -14.16 -6.21
C MET A 43 -25.13 -15.46 -6.50
N SER A 44 -26.34 -15.58 -5.93
CA SER A 44 -27.20 -16.74 -6.15
C SER A 44 -27.59 -16.91 -7.62
N GLU A 45 -27.73 -15.79 -8.31
CA GLU A 45 -27.96 -15.69 -9.76
C GLU A 45 -26.92 -14.74 -10.32
N PRO A 46 -25.75 -15.25 -10.76
CA PRO A 46 -24.71 -14.38 -11.34
C PRO A 46 -25.20 -13.76 -12.65
N PRO A 47 -24.90 -12.48 -12.90
CA PRO A 47 -25.24 -11.83 -14.17
C PRO A 47 -24.50 -12.49 -15.34
N ALA A 48 -25.00 -12.28 -16.55
CA ALA A 48 -24.30 -12.69 -17.76
C ALA A 48 -22.91 -12.03 -17.82
N PRO A 49 -21.89 -12.65 -18.47
CA PRO A 49 -20.53 -12.13 -18.47
C PRO A 49 -20.40 -10.66 -18.94
N SER A 50 -21.16 -10.24 -19.94
CA SER A 50 -21.20 -8.84 -20.40
C SER A 50 -21.76 -7.91 -19.33
N THR A 51 -22.88 -8.28 -18.72
CA THR A 51 -23.53 -7.52 -17.63
C THR A 51 -22.62 -7.46 -16.41
N ALA A 52 -21.87 -8.53 -16.10
CA ALA A 52 -20.90 -8.55 -15.02
C ALA A 52 -19.77 -7.54 -15.22
N LEU A 53 -19.29 -7.35 -16.46
CA LEU A 53 -18.30 -6.34 -16.78
C LEU A 53 -18.85 -4.93 -16.63
N ASP A 54 -20.08 -4.69 -17.09
CA ASP A 54 -20.74 -3.40 -16.95
C ASP A 54 -20.93 -3.05 -15.46
N TRP A 55 -21.37 -4.01 -14.63
CA TRP A 55 -21.49 -3.80 -13.19
C TRP A 55 -20.14 -3.60 -12.50
N GLU A 56 -19.07 -4.25 -12.95
CA GLU A 56 -17.72 -4.04 -12.41
C GLU A 56 -17.32 -2.57 -12.61
N GLU A 57 -17.47 -2.03 -13.82
CA GLU A 57 -17.11 -0.63 -14.12
C GLU A 57 -18.01 0.35 -13.37
N ASP A 58 -19.33 0.17 -13.38
CA ASP A 58 -20.28 1.01 -12.65
C ASP A 58 -19.94 1.07 -11.14
N TRP A 59 -19.63 -0.07 -10.55
CA TRP A 59 -19.32 -0.15 -9.12
C TRP A 59 -17.97 0.47 -8.80
N VAL A 60 -16.95 0.30 -9.64
CA VAL A 60 -15.65 0.96 -9.48
C VAL A 60 -15.83 2.47 -9.58
N GLU A 61 -16.53 2.96 -10.61
CA GLU A 61 -16.81 4.39 -10.78
C GLU A 61 -17.53 4.97 -9.56
N SER A 62 -18.57 4.29 -9.08
CA SER A 62 -19.32 4.72 -7.89
C SER A 62 -18.42 4.75 -6.64
N LEU A 63 -17.64 3.69 -6.38
CA LEU A 63 -16.75 3.62 -5.21
C LEU A 63 -15.67 4.70 -5.26
N CYS A 64 -15.11 5.00 -6.42
CA CYS A 64 -14.13 6.08 -6.60
C CYS A 64 -14.80 7.46 -6.47
N GLY A 65 -15.93 7.67 -7.13
CA GLY A 65 -16.67 8.95 -7.12
C GLY A 65 -17.19 9.32 -5.72
N GLU A 66 -17.58 8.35 -4.93
CA GLU A 66 -18.03 8.52 -3.53
C GLU A 66 -16.86 8.55 -2.52
N GLY A 67 -15.61 8.39 -2.98
CA GLY A 67 -14.41 8.44 -2.14
C GLY A 67 -14.16 7.20 -1.28
N TYR A 68 -14.86 6.08 -1.53
CA TYR A 68 -14.56 4.81 -0.85
C TYR A 68 -13.25 4.19 -1.30
N VAL A 69 -12.86 4.43 -2.55
CA VAL A 69 -11.62 3.98 -3.16
C VAL A 69 -10.81 5.19 -3.62
N ASP A 70 -9.57 5.29 -3.16
CA ASP A 70 -8.66 6.38 -3.49
C ASP A 70 -7.21 5.87 -3.34
N ASP A 71 -6.56 5.63 -4.48
CA ASP A 71 -5.19 5.09 -4.52
C ASP A 71 -4.18 6.06 -3.92
N ALA A 72 -4.37 7.38 -4.07
CA ALA A 72 -3.45 8.37 -3.52
C ALA A 72 -3.53 8.38 -1.99
N ARG A 73 -4.75 8.47 -1.43
CA ARG A 73 -4.96 8.41 0.02
C ARG A 73 -4.47 7.08 0.61
N CYS A 74 -4.73 5.97 -0.09
CA CYS A 74 -4.26 4.65 0.31
C CYS A 74 -2.73 4.59 0.32
N ALA A 75 -2.05 5.17 -0.68
CA ALA A 75 -0.60 5.19 -0.77
C ALA A 75 0.03 6.06 0.33
N GLU A 76 -0.54 7.22 0.64
CA GLU A 76 -0.06 8.10 1.72
C GLU A 76 -0.20 7.44 3.10
N SER A 77 -1.37 6.87 3.38
CA SER A 77 -1.64 6.14 4.63
C SER A 77 -0.69 4.95 4.78
N TYR A 78 -0.52 4.16 3.72
CA TYR A 78 0.40 3.02 3.70
C TYR A 78 1.85 3.46 3.95
N THR A 79 2.31 4.50 3.29
CA THR A 79 3.66 5.05 3.42
C THR A 79 3.93 5.47 4.86
N ARG A 80 3.03 6.26 5.45
CA ARG A 80 3.15 6.74 6.83
C ARG A 80 3.18 5.60 7.84
N VAL A 81 2.21 4.69 7.78
CA VAL A 81 2.11 3.56 8.71
C VAL A 81 3.37 2.67 8.66
N HIS A 82 3.90 2.40 7.47
CA HIS A 82 5.05 1.52 7.34
C HIS A 82 6.38 2.19 7.69
N LEU A 83 6.51 3.48 7.46
CA LEU A 83 7.66 4.26 7.95
C LEU A 83 7.61 4.34 9.49
N ASP A 84 6.50 4.81 10.06
CA ASP A 84 6.41 5.14 11.49
C ASP A 84 6.47 3.91 12.39
N HIS A 85 5.78 2.84 12.03
CA HIS A 85 5.67 1.66 12.88
C HIS A 85 6.62 0.52 12.52
N LYS A 86 6.94 0.38 11.23
CA LYS A 86 7.79 -0.74 10.78
C LYS A 86 9.20 -0.32 10.39
N ARG A 87 9.48 0.98 10.33
CA ARG A 87 10.75 1.53 9.87
C ARG A 87 11.17 0.94 8.52
N TRP A 88 10.21 0.85 7.58
CA TRP A 88 10.53 0.44 6.22
C TRP A 88 11.09 1.61 5.43
N GLY A 89 12.09 1.34 4.60
CA GLY A 89 12.64 2.30 3.66
C GLY A 89 11.75 2.49 2.42
N PRO A 90 12.02 3.52 1.63
CA PRO A 90 11.17 3.91 0.49
C PRO A 90 11.06 2.83 -0.58
N LEU A 91 12.10 2.05 -0.83
CA LEU A 91 12.08 0.99 -1.84
C LEU A 91 11.12 -0.15 -1.47
N LYS A 92 11.08 -0.55 -0.20
CA LYS A 92 10.17 -1.59 0.28
C LYS A 92 8.73 -1.13 0.30
N ILE A 93 8.49 0.12 0.71
CA ILE A 93 7.16 0.73 0.67
C ILE A 93 6.66 0.82 -0.77
N LYS A 94 7.48 1.29 -1.72
CA LYS A 94 7.15 1.33 -3.14
C LYS A 94 6.77 -0.05 -3.68
N ALA A 95 7.56 -1.08 -3.34
CA ALA A 95 7.25 -2.46 -3.74
C ALA A 95 5.92 -2.95 -3.16
N GLY A 96 5.63 -2.65 -1.89
CA GLY A 96 4.37 -2.99 -1.24
C GLY A 96 3.15 -2.29 -1.87
N LEU A 97 3.29 -1.02 -2.24
CA LEU A 97 2.24 -0.27 -2.94
C LEU A 97 1.96 -0.86 -4.32
N ARG A 98 3.01 -1.19 -5.08
CA ARG A 98 2.85 -1.85 -6.39
C ARG A 98 2.18 -3.21 -6.28
N ALA A 99 2.51 -4.00 -5.26
CA ALA A 99 1.85 -5.28 -5.00
C ALA A 99 0.35 -5.14 -4.67
N ARG A 100 -0.09 -3.96 -4.20
CA ARG A 100 -1.49 -3.60 -4.00
C ARG A 100 -2.15 -2.97 -5.24
N GLY A 101 -1.45 -2.91 -6.37
CA GLY A 101 -1.96 -2.38 -7.62
C GLY A 101 -1.89 -0.87 -7.77
N VAL A 102 -1.23 -0.16 -6.82
CA VAL A 102 -1.00 1.28 -6.95
C VAL A 102 -0.01 1.56 -8.07
N SER A 103 -0.32 2.52 -8.95
CA SER A 103 0.55 2.92 -10.04
C SER A 103 1.89 3.47 -9.55
N SER A 104 2.95 3.34 -10.37
CA SER A 104 4.27 3.86 -10.00
C SER A 104 4.25 5.37 -9.72
N SER A 105 3.49 6.14 -10.49
CA SER A 105 3.38 7.59 -10.31
C SER A 105 2.75 7.98 -8.99
N VAL A 106 1.67 7.30 -8.58
CA VAL A 106 1.00 7.53 -7.30
C VAL A 106 1.88 7.08 -6.14
N ALA A 107 2.52 5.91 -6.24
CA ALA A 107 3.47 5.45 -5.23
C ALA A 107 4.64 6.42 -5.03
N GLU A 108 5.24 6.91 -6.11
CA GLU A 108 6.31 7.90 -6.05
C GLU A 108 5.85 9.24 -5.47
N ALA A 109 4.64 9.69 -5.81
CA ALA A 109 4.05 10.89 -5.24
C ALA A 109 3.91 10.75 -3.72
N SER A 110 3.40 9.64 -3.22
CA SER A 110 3.27 9.39 -1.78
C SER A 110 4.61 9.35 -1.04
N LEU A 111 5.66 8.78 -1.66
CA LEU A 111 7.00 8.77 -1.07
C LEU A 111 7.62 10.16 -1.02
N ARG A 112 7.34 11.03 -2.00
CA ARG A 112 7.83 12.44 -2.01
C ARG A 112 7.17 13.31 -0.94
N THR A 113 6.03 12.92 -0.38
CA THR A 113 5.43 13.67 0.75
C THR A 113 6.25 13.55 2.04
N VAL A 114 7.10 12.51 2.13
CA VAL A 114 7.99 12.30 3.28
C VAL A 114 9.31 13.02 3.05
N PRO A 115 9.71 13.97 3.93
CA PRO A 115 11.00 14.63 3.84
C PRO A 115 12.18 13.65 3.87
N THR A 116 13.22 13.93 3.08
CA THR A 116 14.37 13.02 2.94
C THR A 116 15.05 12.71 4.27
N HIS A 117 15.13 13.69 5.19
CA HIS A 117 15.72 13.46 6.50
C HIS A 117 14.97 12.40 7.33
N GLN A 118 13.63 12.32 7.23
CA GLN A 118 12.87 11.29 7.97
C GLN A 118 13.21 9.86 7.52
N TRP A 119 13.52 9.69 6.23
CA TRP A 119 14.01 8.39 5.73
C TRP A 119 15.38 8.06 6.32
N GLN A 120 16.29 9.08 6.37
CA GLN A 120 17.61 8.92 6.94
C GLN A 120 17.54 8.66 8.44
N ASP A 121 16.75 9.41 9.20
CA ASP A 121 16.53 9.23 10.64
C ASP A 121 16.05 7.79 10.95
N ALA A 122 15.17 7.25 10.12
CA ALA A 122 14.71 5.88 10.28
C ALA A 122 15.82 4.83 10.02
N ALA A 123 16.69 5.08 9.05
CA ALA A 123 17.85 4.22 8.78
C ALA A 123 18.87 4.29 9.92
N ASP A 124 19.17 5.51 10.41
CA ASP A 124 20.10 5.77 11.51
C ASP A 124 19.64 5.11 12.80
N GLU A 125 18.35 5.24 13.15
CA GLU A 125 17.75 4.58 14.31
C GLU A 125 17.88 3.06 14.23
N LEU A 126 17.67 2.47 13.06
CA LEU A 126 17.80 1.04 12.88
C LEU A 126 19.26 0.56 12.92
N ALA A 127 20.18 1.33 12.36
CA ALA A 127 21.61 1.05 12.43
C ALA A 127 22.13 1.10 13.89
N LEU A 128 21.72 2.13 14.63
CA LEU A 128 22.05 2.29 16.06
C LEU A 128 21.57 1.10 16.91
N ARG A 129 20.37 0.59 16.64
CA ARG A 129 19.84 -0.59 17.36
C ARG A 129 20.66 -1.87 17.12
N ARG A 130 21.53 -1.87 16.12
CA ARG A 130 22.40 -3.00 15.76
C ARG A 130 23.89 -2.68 15.85
N VAL A 131 24.26 -1.64 16.56
CA VAL A 131 25.66 -1.20 16.69
C VAL A 131 26.57 -2.32 17.20
N ALA A 132 26.14 -3.09 18.18
CA ALA A 132 26.91 -4.23 18.71
C ALA A 132 27.09 -5.36 17.67
N GLU A 133 26.17 -5.50 16.72
CA GLU A 133 26.28 -6.48 15.64
C GLU A 133 27.19 -5.98 14.50
N LEU A 134 27.34 -4.67 14.34
CA LEU A 134 28.22 -4.05 13.35
C LEU A 134 29.69 -4.46 13.56
N GLU A 135 30.17 -4.45 14.80
CA GLU A 135 31.54 -4.87 15.14
C GLU A 135 31.82 -6.34 14.79
N ALA A 136 30.78 -7.19 14.97
CA ALA A 136 30.88 -8.61 14.71
C ALA A 136 30.70 -8.98 13.24
N ASN A 137 29.77 -8.32 12.53
CA ASN A 137 29.41 -8.64 11.14
C ASN A 137 28.72 -7.48 10.44
N ARG A 138 29.51 -6.52 9.94
CA ARG A 138 29.03 -5.35 9.20
C ARG A 138 28.17 -5.70 7.99
N ASP A 139 28.56 -6.69 7.20
CA ASP A 139 27.85 -7.09 5.99
C ASP A 139 26.43 -7.60 6.26
N ARG A 140 26.24 -8.21 7.42
CA ARG A 140 24.91 -8.68 7.83
C ARG A 140 23.98 -7.51 8.13
N VAL A 141 24.48 -6.48 8.80
CA VAL A 141 23.70 -5.26 9.11
C VAL A 141 23.37 -4.50 7.82
N ILE A 142 24.34 -4.35 6.90
CA ILE A 142 24.12 -3.75 5.59
C ILE A 142 23.00 -4.47 4.84
N ARG A 143 23.09 -5.78 4.68
CA ARG A 143 22.07 -6.58 4.00
C ARG A 143 20.70 -6.44 4.64
N TRP A 144 20.65 -6.40 5.97
CA TRP A 144 19.40 -6.25 6.70
C TRP A 144 18.75 -4.88 6.46
N LEU A 145 19.53 -3.77 6.45
CA LEU A 145 19.01 -2.43 6.12
C LEU A 145 18.54 -2.33 4.67
N LEU A 146 19.29 -2.93 3.72
CA LEU A 146 18.85 -3.03 2.31
C LEU A 146 17.55 -3.80 2.18
N GLN A 147 17.37 -4.91 2.91
CA GLN A 147 16.12 -5.69 2.94
C GLN A 147 14.95 -4.93 3.60
N ARG A 148 15.24 -3.94 4.44
CA ARG A 148 14.26 -2.99 4.96
C ARG A 148 13.84 -1.95 3.94
N GLY A 149 14.52 -1.90 2.79
CA GLY A 149 14.19 -1.05 1.66
C GLY A 149 14.84 0.33 1.67
N PHE A 150 15.91 0.50 2.43
CA PHE A 150 16.71 1.73 2.36
C PHE A 150 17.66 1.68 1.17
N PRO A 151 17.79 2.77 0.37
CA PRO A 151 18.81 2.88 -0.66
C PRO A 151 20.22 2.73 -0.08
N GLN A 152 21.14 2.20 -0.89
CA GLN A 152 22.52 1.99 -0.46
C GLN A 152 23.19 3.24 0.09
N SER A 153 22.94 4.41 -0.51
CA SER A 153 23.45 5.70 -0.02
C SER A 153 23.02 6.01 1.42
N MET A 154 21.74 5.78 1.75
CA MET A 154 21.24 5.98 3.11
C MET A 154 21.84 4.99 4.10
N VAL A 155 22.05 3.75 3.68
CA VAL A 155 22.68 2.72 4.52
C VAL A 155 24.13 3.13 4.85
N TRP A 156 24.90 3.59 3.86
CA TRP A 156 26.26 4.05 4.09
C TRP A 156 26.31 5.28 5.02
N THR A 157 25.46 6.28 4.78
CA THR A 157 25.38 7.45 5.65
C THR A 157 25.08 7.08 7.10
N ALA A 158 24.14 6.12 7.32
CA ALA A 158 23.79 5.66 8.66
C ALA A 158 24.95 4.96 9.37
N LEU A 159 25.75 4.17 8.64
CA LEU A 159 26.90 3.46 9.22
C LEU A 159 28.08 4.38 9.48
N ASP A 160 28.38 5.30 8.56
CA ASP A 160 29.48 6.27 8.71
C ASP A 160 29.21 7.22 9.90
N GLY A 161 27.95 7.57 10.17
CA GLY A 161 27.55 8.35 11.34
C GLY A 161 27.92 7.65 12.66
N LEU A 162 27.71 6.34 12.78
CA LEU A 162 28.01 5.56 13.97
C LEU A 162 29.53 5.41 14.21
N GLU A 163 30.33 5.31 13.14
CA GLU A 163 31.80 5.24 13.24
C GLU A 163 32.41 6.57 13.72
N SER A 164 31.86 7.69 13.27
CA SER A 164 32.32 9.02 13.67
C SER A 164 32.06 9.35 15.14
N ASP A 165 30.95 8.85 15.70
CA ASP A 165 30.60 9.03 17.11
C ASP A 165 31.43 8.12 18.05
N SER A 166 32.01 7.04 17.54
CA SER A 166 32.83 6.12 18.31
C SER A 166 34.27 6.62 18.54
N ASP A 167 34.73 7.57 17.71
CA ASP A 167 36.09 8.14 17.78
C ASP A 167 36.15 9.45 18.60
N SER A 168 35.07 9.89 19.23
CA SER A 168 34.97 11.11 20.02
C SER A 168 34.84 10.82 21.51
#